data_c2caea2198e01b634f28fe707ef7934a
#
_entry.id   c2caea2198e01b634f28fe707ef7934a
#
_cell.length_a   1.000
_cell.length_b   1.000
_cell.length_c   1.000
_cell.angle_alpha   90.00
_cell.angle_beta   90.00
_cell.angle_gamma   90.00
#
_symmetry.space_group_name_H-M   'P 1'
#
loop_
_entity.id
_entity.type
_entity.pdbx_description
1 polymer ?
#
loop_
_entity_poly.entity_id
_entity_poly.type
_entity_poly.pdbx_seq_one_letter_code
_entity_poly.pdbx_strand_id
1 'polypeptide(L)'
;MNHIELARIDETNFIQAFNLKLTREQERFVSHPIRSLAQAYIFYHQCTPFGIFHEDTMVGYVMVIYDHDLAEYNIWHMMIDAAYQHRGFGALALRKCLDYIASKPFGQSDKVVLTCNKDNPIALHLYQKFGFKETGNTDEDEIELALLL
;
A
#
# COMPACT_ATOMS: atom_id res chain seq x y z
N MET A 1 11.13 -19.84 -4.97
CA MET A 1 11.43 -18.55 -4.33
C MET A 1 10.27 -17.61 -4.45
N ASN A 2 9.91 -16.99 -3.34
CA ASN A 2 8.87 -15.97 -3.38
C ASN A 2 9.43 -14.70 -4.00
N HIS A 3 8.91 -14.33 -5.16
CA HIS A 3 9.31 -13.15 -5.89
C HIS A 3 8.08 -12.29 -6.14
N ILE A 4 8.17 -11.02 -5.75
CA ILE A 4 7.08 -10.06 -5.90
C ILE A 4 7.54 -8.90 -6.77
N GLU A 5 6.70 -8.52 -7.73
CA GLU A 5 6.87 -7.34 -8.54
C GLU A 5 5.67 -6.42 -8.39
N LEU A 6 5.92 -5.11 -8.45
CA LEU A 6 4.86 -4.12 -8.57
C LEU A 6 4.72 -3.74 -10.04
N ALA A 7 3.50 -3.74 -10.54
CA ALA A 7 3.20 -3.29 -11.90
C ALA A 7 2.04 -2.31 -11.87
N ARG A 8 2.13 -1.24 -12.66
CA ARG A 8 1.04 -0.28 -12.77
C ARG A 8 -0.24 -0.97 -13.23
N ILE A 9 -1.37 -0.53 -12.70
CA ILE A 9 -2.66 -0.99 -13.18
C ILE A 9 -2.94 -0.29 -14.51
N ASP A 10 -3.25 -1.07 -15.54
CA ASP A 10 -3.54 -0.57 -16.90
C ASP A 10 -4.63 -1.42 -17.57
N GLU A 11 -4.84 -1.22 -18.86
CA GLU A 11 -5.85 -1.97 -19.63
C GLU A 11 -5.61 -3.47 -19.71
N THR A 12 -4.37 -3.93 -19.47
CA THR A 12 -4.04 -5.35 -19.57
C THR A 12 -4.31 -6.12 -18.28
N ASN A 13 -4.43 -5.43 -17.13
CA ASN A 13 -4.50 -6.11 -15.83
C ASN A 13 -5.59 -5.58 -14.89
N PHE A 14 -6.33 -4.53 -15.24
CA PHE A 14 -7.28 -3.92 -14.31
C PHE A 14 -8.41 -4.87 -13.87
N ILE A 15 -8.78 -5.84 -14.71
CA ILE A 15 -9.80 -6.83 -14.35
C ILE A 15 -9.30 -7.72 -13.19
N GLN A 16 -8.02 -8.06 -13.19
CA GLN A 16 -7.46 -8.79 -12.05
C GLN A 16 -7.61 -7.99 -10.74
N ALA A 17 -7.38 -6.66 -10.80
CA ALA A 17 -7.56 -5.79 -9.64
C ALA A 17 -9.01 -5.79 -9.14
N PHE A 18 -9.98 -5.79 -10.06
CA PHE A 18 -11.40 -5.85 -9.71
C PHE A 18 -11.77 -7.15 -9.01
N ASN A 19 -11.09 -8.23 -9.34
CA ASN A 19 -11.37 -9.57 -8.82
C ASN A 19 -10.62 -9.91 -7.54
N LEU A 20 -9.76 -9.02 -7.02
CA LEU A 20 -9.11 -9.21 -5.73
C LEU A 20 -10.14 -9.26 -4.62
N LYS A 21 -9.93 -10.15 -3.65
CA LYS A 21 -10.88 -10.37 -2.57
C LYS A 21 -10.25 -10.05 -1.22
N LEU A 22 -10.95 -9.25 -0.44
CA LEU A 22 -10.63 -9.00 0.95
C LEU A 22 -11.24 -10.09 1.82
N THR A 23 -10.56 -10.46 2.91
CA THR A 23 -11.20 -11.24 3.97
C THR A 23 -12.22 -10.34 4.69
N ARG A 24 -13.15 -10.94 5.45
CA ARG A 24 -14.10 -10.17 6.27
C ARG A 24 -13.37 -9.23 7.22
N GLU A 25 -12.26 -9.69 7.78
CA GLU A 25 -11.45 -8.89 8.68
C GLU A 25 -10.84 -7.69 7.99
N GLN A 26 -10.27 -7.89 6.78
CA GLN A 26 -9.70 -6.81 6.00
C GLN A 26 -10.74 -5.77 5.56
N GLU A 27 -11.96 -6.18 5.26
CA GLU A 27 -13.04 -5.26 4.87
C GLU A 27 -13.28 -4.17 5.90
N ARG A 28 -12.96 -4.43 7.15
CA ARG A 28 -13.07 -3.46 8.24
C ARG A 28 -11.98 -2.40 8.19
N PHE A 29 -10.85 -2.67 7.55
CA PHE A 29 -9.65 -1.84 7.63
C PHE A 29 -9.21 -1.25 6.30
N VAL A 30 -9.57 -1.85 5.18
CA VAL A 30 -9.04 -1.48 3.87
C VAL A 30 -10.18 -1.37 2.86
N SER A 31 -10.13 -0.32 2.02
CA SER A 31 -11.05 -0.18 0.89
C SER A 31 -10.68 -1.16 -0.22
N HIS A 32 -11.69 -1.65 -0.94
CA HIS A 32 -11.45 -2.48 -2.12
C HIS A 32 -10.66 -1.71 -3.18
N PRO A 33 -9.76 -2.37 -3.94
CA PRO A 33 -8.99 -1.72 -5.01
C PRO A 33 -9.80 -0.90 -6.02
N ILE A 34 -11.04 -1.28 -6.31
CA ILE A 34 -11.92 -0.50 -7.20
C ILE A 34 -12.08 0.93 -6.69
N ARG A 35 -12.32 1.11 -5.40
CA ARG A 35 -12.46 2.43 -4.79
C ARG A 35 -11.15 3.19 -4.83
N SER A 36 -10.04 2.53 -4.56
CA SER A 36 -8.71 3.11 -4.63
C SER A 36 -8.37 3.57 -6.04
N LEU A 37 -8.71 2.79 -7.06
CA LEU A 37 -8.51 3.17 -8.46
C LEU A 37 -9.34 4.41 -8.84
N ALA A 38 -10.57 4.53 -8.33
CA ALA A 38 -11.38 5.72 -8.55
C ALA A 38 -10.72 6.97 -7.93
N GLN A 39 -10.13 6.83 -6.73
CA GLN A 39 -9.37 7.90 -6.09
C GLN A 39 -8.10 8.24 -6.88
N ALA A 40 -7.42 7.23 -7.43
CA ALA A 40 -6.23 7.44 -8.27
C ALA A 40 -6.53 8.29 -9.50
N TYR A 41 -7.71 8.18 -10.06
CA TYR A 41 -8.15 9.03 -11.17
C TYR A 41 -8.19 10.52 -10.76
N ILE A 42 -8.65 10.81 -9.54
CA ILE A 42 -8.72 12.18 -9.03
C ILE A 42 -7.31 12.75 -8.78
N PHE A 43 -6.41 11.93 -8.27
CA PHE A 43 -5.05 12.34 -7.88
C PHE A 43 -3.98 11.83 -8.84
N TYR A 44 -4.31 11.66 -10.12
CA TYR A 44 -3.44 10.97 -11.09
C TYR A 44 -2.06 11.61 -11.29
N HIS A 45 -1.89 12.90 -10.99
CA HIS A 45 -0.60 13.59 -11.10
C HIS A 45 0.37 13.24 -9.97
N GLN A 46 -0.09 12.63 -8.89
CA GLN A 46 0.69 12.46 -7.67
C GLN A 46 0.60 11.05 -7.07
N CYS A 47 0.03 10.10 -7.80
CA CYS A 47 -0.09 8.74 -7.28
C CYS A 47 0.16 7.69 -8.35
N THR A 48 0.51 6.49 -7.89
CA THR A 48 0.63 5.30 -8.73
C THR A 48 -0.08 4.14 -8.06
N PRO A 49 -1.19 3.65 -8.64
CA PRO A 49 -1.79 2.40 -8.20
C PRO A 49 -1.01 1.23 -8.79
N PHE A 50 -0.63 0.27 -7.94
CA PHE A 50 0.12 -0.91 -8.33
C PHE A 50 -0.66 -2.18 -8.06
N GLY A 51 -0.64 -3.12 -9.02
CA GLY A 51 -0.87 -4.52 -8.74
C GLY A 51 0.38 -5.15 -8.14
N ILE A 52 0.19 -5.98 -7.15
CA ILE A 52 1.25 -6.79 -6.55
C ILE A 52 1.19 -8.14 -7.23
N PHE A 53 2.27 -8.53 -7.92
CA PHE A 53 2.30 -9.74 -8.73
C PHE A 53 3.29 -10.76 -8.17
N HIS A 54 2.82 -12.00 -8.09
CA HIS A 54 3.66 -13.16 -7.93
C HIS A 54 3.63 -13.92 -9.26
N GLU A 55 4.73 -13.88 -9.99
CA GLU A 55 4.78 -14.35 -11.38
C GLU A 55 3.72 -13.58 -12.21
N ASP A 56 2.85 -14.27 -12.92
CA ASP A 56 1.83 -13.64 -13.76
C ASP A 56 0.50 -13.40 -13.04
N THR A 57 0.43 -13.69 -11.75
CA THR A 57 -0.81 -13.59 -10.96
C THR A 57 -0.78 -12.36 -10.07
N MET A 58 -1.81 -11.52 -10.17
CA MET A 58 -2.00 -10.42 -9.23
C MET A 58 -2.47 -10.99 -7.90
N VAL A 59 -1.66 -10.82 -6.86
CA VAL A 59 -1.94 -11.33 -5.51
C VAL A 59 -2.35 -10.24 -4.54
N GLY A 60 -2.28 -8.99 -4.95
CA GLY A 60 -2.64 -7.87 -4.08
C GLY A 60 -2.59 -6.53 -4.80
N TYR A 61 -2.76 -5.49 -4.03
CA TYR A 61 -2.84 -4.12 -4.51
C TYR A 61 -2.22 -3.15 -3.51
N VAL A 62 -1.65 -2.06 -4.01
CA VAL A 62 -1.17 -0.96 -3.18
C VAL A 62 -1.15 0.33 -3.99
N MET A 63 -1.38 1.47 -3.36
CA MET A 63 -1.22 2.77 -4.00
C MET A 63 -0.17 3.60 -3.28
N VAL A 64 0.75 4.18 -4.03
CA VAL A 64 1.71 5.16 -3.54
C VAL A 64 1.25 6.54 -3.99
N ILE A 65 1.16 7.48 -3.07
CA ILE A 65 0.75 8.85 -3.35
C ILE A 65 1.71 9.83 -2.68
N TYR A 66 1.94 10.97 -3.34
CA TYR A 66 2.76 12.05 -2.80
C TYR A 66 1.89 13.23 -2.38
N ASP A 67 2.03 13.66 -1.14
CA ASP A 67 1.36 14.85 -0.63
C ASP A 67 2.26 16.06 -0.86
N HIS A 68 1.86 16.95 -1.79
CA HIS A 68 2.63 18.14 -2.14
C HIS A 68 2.64 19.19 -1.03
N ASP A 69 1.60 19.24 -0.21
CA ASP A 69 1.49 20.24 0.85
C ASP A 69 2.39 19.91 2.02
N LEU A 70 2.48 18.63 2.36
CA LEU A 70 3.30 18.14 3.47
C LEU A 70 4.67 17.65 3.04
N ALA A 71 4.92 17.55 1.73
CA ALA A 71 6.15 17.00 1.13
C ALA A 71 6.48 15.62 1.71
N GLU A 72 5.53 14.71 1.61
CA GLU A 72 5.71 13.34 2.11
C GLU A 72 5.01 12.33 1.20
N TYR A 73 5.56 11.11 1.16
CA TYR A 73 4.94 9.98 0.48
C TYR A 73 4.02 9.24 1.41
N ASN A 74 2.91 8.73 0.87
CA ASN A 74 1.97 7.91 1.61
C ASN A 74 1.77 6.58 0.89
N ILE A 75 1.64 5.52 1.66
CA ILE A 75 1.25 4.20 1.16
C ILE A 75 -0.21 3.98 1.56
N TRP A 76 -1.07 3.82 0.55
CA TRP A 76 -2.52 3.69 0.74
C TRP A 76 -3.01 2.32 0.28
N HIS A 77 -3.97 1.79 1.01
CA HIS A 77 -4.82 0.66 0.60
C HIS A 77 -4.05 -0.61 0.29
N MET A 78 -2.91 -0.84 0.94
CA MET A 78 -2.16 -2.07 0.73
C MET A 78 -2.94 -3.28 1.22
N MET A 79 -3.14 -4.26 0.34
CA MET A 79 -3.82 -5.50 0.68
C MET A 79 -3.25 -6.67 -0.12
N ILE A 80 -3.33 -7.85 0.46
CA ILE A 80 -3.06 -9.12 -0.21
C ILE A 80 -4.38 -9.88 -0.29
N ASP A 81 -4.67 -10.43 -1.47
CA ASP A 81 -5.88 -11.21 -1.72
C ASP A 81 -6.02 -12.34 -0.68
N ALA A 82 -7.25 -12.61 -0.28
CA ALA A 82 -7.57 -13.61 0.74
C ALA A 82 -6.95 -14.99 0.46
N ALA A 83 -6.81 -15.35 -0.83
CA ALA A 83 -6.25 -16.65 -1.23
C ALA A 83 -4.72 -16.72 -1.09
N TYR A 84 -4.04 -15.57 -0.93
CA TYR A 84 -2.57 -15.50 -1.00
C TYR A 84 -1.93 -14.98 0.28
N GLN A 85 -2.68 -14.85 1.36
CA GLN A 85 -2.15 -14.39 2.64
C GLN A 85 -1.28 -15.42 3.33
N HIS A 86 -0.50 -14.97 4.32
CA HIS A 86 0.39 -15.81 5.13
C HIS A 86 1.56 -16.45 4.36
N ARG A 87 1.97 -15.85 3.25
CA ARG A 87 3.11 -16.30 2.42
C ARG A 87 4.26 -15.29 2.39
N GLY A 88 4.17 -14.21 3.18
CA GLY A 88 5.20 -13.18 3.20
C GLY A 88 5.11 -12.16 2.07
N PHE A 89 4.08 -12.18 1.25
CA PHE A 89 3.93 -11.27 0.11
C PHE A 89 3.77 -9.82 0.55
N GLY A 90 3.10 -9.55 1.66
CA GLY A 90 2.93 -8.20 2.18
C GLY A 90 4.27 -7.52 2.51
N ALA A 91 5.17 -8.25 3.16
CA ALA A 91 6.51 -7.74 3.49
C ALA A 91 7.33 -7.45 2.23
N LEU A 92 7.30 -8.36 1.26
CA LEU A 92 8.00 -8.16 -0.02
C LEU A 92 7.43 -6.97 -0.79
N ALA A 93 6.11 -6.84 -0.82
CA ALA A 93 5.45 -5.70 -1.48
C ALA A 93 5.80 -4.38 -0.80
N LEU A 94 5.82 -4.34 0.52
CA LEU A 94 6.21 -3.13 1.26
C LEU A 94 7.64 -2.72 0.92
N ARG A 95 8.57 -3.67 0.86
CA ARG A 95 9.96 -3.39 0.44
C ARG A 95 10.00 -2.77 -0.95
N LYS A 96 9.24 -3.32 -1.90
CA LYS A 96 9.18 -2.78 -3.26
C LYS A 96 8.58 -1.37 -3.30
N CYS A 97 7.57 -1.09 -2.47
CA CYS A 97 7.02 0.26 -2.35
C CYS A 97 8.07 1.26 -1.85
N LEU A 98 8.83 0.87 -0.84
CA LEU A 98 9.88 1.75 -0.29
C LEU A 98 10.99 1.99 -1.30
N ASP A 99 11.39 0.97 -2.07
CA ASP A 99 12.36 1.13 -3.17
C ASP A 99 11.84 2.09 -4.24
N TYR A 100 10.57 1.98 -4.60
CA TYR A 100 9.94 2.90 -5.54
C TYR A 100 9.95 4.34 -5.02
N ILE A 101 9.55 4.54 -3.78
CA ILE A 101 9.53 5.86 -3.14
C ILE A 101 10.94 6.45 -3.04
N ALA A 102 11.96 5.62 -2.79
CA ALA A 102 13.36 6.06 -2.74
C ALA A 102 13.83 6.64 -4.07
N SER A 103 13.21 6.27 -5.19
CA SER A 103 13.48 6.87 -6.50
C SER A 103 12.85 8.26 -6.67
N LYS A 104 12.04 8.72 -5.72
CA LYS A 104 11.38 10.03 -5.68
C LYS A 104 10.59 10.34 -6.95
N PRO A 105 9.58 9.49 -7.27
CA PRO A 105 8.87 9.57 -8.55
C PRO A 105 8.03 10.85 -8.74
N PHE A 106 7.61 11.51 -7.65
CA PHE A 106 6.74 12.68 -7.73
C PHE A 106 7.35 13.94 -7.12
N GLY A 107 8.16 13.80 -6.08
CA GLY A 107 8.72 14.96 -5.39
C GLY A 107 9.79 14.55 -4.39
N GLN A 108 10.52 15.54 -3.89
CA GLN A 108 11.62 15.29 -2.97
C GLN A 108 11.09 15.08 -1.57
N SER A 109 11.31 13.91 -1.02
CA SER A 109 11.11 13.60 0.40
C SER A 109 11.72 12.25 0.72
N ASP A 110 12.27 12.13 1.92
CA ASP A 110 12.70 10.85 2.47
C ASP A 110 11.68 10.33 3.50
N LYS A 111 10.54 11.03 3.65
CA LYS A 111 9.52 10.67 4.64
C LYS A 111 8.41 9.85 3.99
N VAL A 112 8.12 8.71 4.59
CA VAL A 112 7.01 7.83 4.20
C VAL A 112 6.04 7.72 5.36
N VAL A 113 4.76 7.97 5.08
CA VAL A 113 3.69 7.95 6.09
C VAL A 113 2.64 6.93 5.68
N LEU A 114 2.07 6.26 6.65
CA LEU A 114 0.90 5.43 6.46
C LEU A 114 0.03 5.45 7.71
N THR A 115 -1.20 5.03 7.56
CA THR A 115 -2.10 4.86 8.69
C THR A 115 -2.45 3.39 8.86
N CYS A 116 -2.74 3.02 10.09
CA CYS A 116 -3.07 1.65 10.46
C CYS A 116 -4.16 1.70 11.52
N ASN A 117 -5.17 0.86 11.38
CA ASN A 117 -6.19 0.74 12.42
C ASN A 117 -5.55 0.15 13.68
N LYS A 118 -5.83 0.76 14.84
CA LYS A 118 -5.28 0.32 16.14
C LYS A 118 -5.62 -1.14 16.46
N ASP A 119 -6.70 -1.66 15.89
CA ASP A 119 -7.16 -3.03 16.10
C ASP A 119 -6.62 -4.02 15.06
N ASN A 120 -5.63 -3.59 14.26
CA ASN A 120 -4.97 -4.43 13.25
C ASN A 120 -3.52 -4.72 13.64
N PRO A 121 -3.28 -5.63 14.61
CA PRO A 121 -1.93 -5.87 15.11
C PRO A 121 -0.99 -6.50 14.08
N ILE A 122 -1.51 -7.24 13.11
CA ILE A 122 -0.70 -7.88 12.06
C ILE A 122 -0.04 -6.80 11.20
N ALA A 123 -0.82 -5.82 10.74
CA ALA A 123 -0.29 -4.71 9.94
C ALA A 123 0.65 -3.84 10.76
N LEU A 124 0.29 -3.51 11.98
CA LEU A 124 1.12 -2.71 12.87
C LEU A 124 2.49 -3.36 13.09
N HIS A 125 2.51 -4.66 13.38
CA HIS A 125 3.74 -5.41 13.56
C HIS A 125 4.63 -5.40 12.31
N LEU A 126 4.01 -5.58 11.13
CA LEU A 126 4.74 -5.53 9.85
C LEU A 126 5.42 -4.17 9.68
N TYR A 127 4.69 -3.09 9.87
CA TYR A 127 5.23 -1.75 9.68
C TYR A 127 6.35 -1.45 10.68
N GLN A 128 6.18 -1.83 11.92
CA GLN A 128 7.21 -1.66 12.95
C GLN A 128 8.50 -2.42 12.63
N LYS A 129 8.39 -3.60 12.06
CA LYS A 129 9.56 -4.38 11.61
C LYS A 129 10.36 -3.66 10.53
N PHE A 130 9.72 -2.84 9.71
CA PHE A 130 10.39 -2.04 8.69
C PHE A 130 10.97 -0.73 9.23
N GLY A 131 10.72 -0.43 10.49
CA GLY A 131 11.23 0.77 11.14
C GLY A 131 10.24 1.93 11.24
N PHE A 132 9.00 1.72 10.82
CA PHE A 132 7.93 2.72 11.00
C PHE A 132 7.67 2.93 12.49
N LYS A 133 7.48 4.18 12.88
CA LYS A 133 7.18 4.58 14.26
C LYS A 133 5.94 5.44 14.30
N GLU A 134 5.15 5.29 15.36
CA GLU A 134 4.00 6.13 15.58
C GLU A 134 4.41 7.58 15.72
N THR A 135 3.67 8.47 15.03
CA THR A 135 3.94 9.93 15.08
C THR A 135 3.22 10.61 16.24
N GLY A 136 2.25 9.94 16.83
CA GLY A 136 1.36 10.53 17.83
C GLY A 136 0.08 11.10 17.23
N ASN A 137 -0.01 11.23 15.91
CA ASN A 137 -1.23 11.65 15.24
C ASN A 137 -2.21 10.49 15.14
N THR A 138 -3.48 10.78 15.43
CA THR A 138 -4.55 9.78 15.35
C THR A 138 -5.78 10.42 14.71
N ASP A 139 -6.57 9.58 14.03
CA ASP A 139 -7.86 9.97 13.47
C ASP A 139 -8.83 8.82 13.72
N GLU A 140 -9.75 9.02 14.68
CA GLU A 140 -10.66 7.98 15.15
C GLU A 140 -9.88 6.73 15.61
N ASP A 141 -10.02 5.61 14.91
CA ASP A 141 -9.36 4.35 15.21
C ASP A 141 -8.05 4.15 14.44
N GLU A 142 -7.65 5.14 13.63
CA GLU A 142 -6.42 5.08 12.84
C GLU A 142 -5.27 5.75 13.56
N ILE A 143 -4.11 5.09 13.55
CA ILE A 143 -2.85 5.66 14.03
C ILE A 143 -1.93 5.93 12.84
N GLU A 144 -1.19 7.01 12.93
CA GLU A 144 -0.22 7.38 11.89
C GLU A 144 1.16 6.87 12.26
N LEU A 145 1.84 6.26 11.28
CA LEU A 145 3.22 5.84 11.41
C LEU A 145 4.06 6.50 10.32
N ALA A 146 5.32 6.74 10.61
CA ALA A 146 6.25 7.34 9.66
C ALA A 146 7.60 6.64 9.68
N LEU A 147 8.25 6.66 8.52
CA LEU A 147 9.60 6.15 8.31
C LEU A 147 10.40 7.20 7.56
N LEU A 148 11.64 7.42 7.98
CA LEU A 148 12.62 8.19 7.21
C LEU A 148 13.51 7.21 6.46
N LEU A 149 13.59 7.38 5.15
CA LEU A 149 14.43 6.56 4.28
C LEU A 149 15.89 6.98 4.34
#